data_e6bc5363465b8443a1be1305a3ffd40d
#
_entry.id   e6bc5363465b8443a1be1305a3ffd40d
#
_cell.length_a   1.000
_cell.length_b   1.000
_cell.length_c   1.000
_cell.angle_alpha   90.00
_cell.angle_beta   90.00
_cell.angle_gamma   90.00
#
_symmetry.space_group_name_H-M   'P 1'
#
loop_
_entity.id
_entity.type
_entity.pdbx_description
1 polymer ?
#
loop_
_entity_poly.entity_id
_entity_poly.type
_entity_poly.pdbx_seq_one_letter_code
_entity_poly.pdbx_strand_id
1 'polypeptide(L)'
;MLLPIKTFYSLKSHITTCEMTRIKVAVKDEIIRGKGKELNVNGLRIALFNANGKYYAVEALCRHQDGSLAPGKMDGEIVECPLHSWHYNIRTGELLDYLEGVKLVTYAVDIKGNDIYVDV
;
A
#
# COMPACT_ATOMS: atom_id res chain seq x y z
N MET A 1 19.04 -10.13 -32.58
CA MET A 1 18.84 -9.84 -32.00
C MET A 1 18.59 -9.51 -31.55
N LEU A 2 18.68 -9.73 -31.51
CA LEU A 2 18.41 -9.37 -30.78
C LEU A 2 18.07 -9.05 -30.35
N LEU A 3 18.24 -9.19 -30.28
CA LEU A 3 18.05 -8.78 -29.57
C LEU A 3 17.69 -8.49 -29.20
N PRO A 4 17.83 -8.73 -29.30
CA PRO A 4 17.67 -8.34 -28.46
C PRO A 4 17.35 -8.20 -27.98
N ILE A 5 17.45 -8.43 -28.14
CA ILE A 5 17.29 -8.22 -27.25
C ILE A 5 16.91 -7.94 -26.82
N LYS A 6 16.91 -8.16 -26.90
CA LYS A 6 16.78 -7.90 -26.12
C LYS A 6 16.22 -7.80 -25.67
N THR A 7 16.44 -8.29 -26.08
CA THR A 7 16.16 -8.21 -25.24
C THR A 7 15.62 -8.30 -24.71
N PHE A 8 15.80 -8.75 -25.07
CA PHE A 8 15.66 -8.82 -24.07
C PHE A 8 15.21 -9.00 -23.43
N TYR A 9 15.28 -9.10 -23.72
CA TYR A 9 15.25 -9.19 -22.59
C TYR A 9 15.02 -9.24 -21.89
N SER A 10 15.22 -9.24 -22.47
CA SER A 10 15.38 -9.12 -21.35
C SER A 10 15.31 -9.18 -20.68
N LEU A 11 15.41 -9.32 -20.93
CA LEU A 11 15.59 -9.20 -19.83
C LEU A 11 15.42 -8.98 -19.24
N LYS A 12 15.43 -9.05 -19.30
CA LYS A 12 15.48 -8.75 -18.27
C LYS A 12 15.17 -8.84 -17.64
N SER A 13 15.29 -9.12 -17.93
CA SER A 13 15.14 -9.13 -16.92
C SER A 13 14.98 -9.32 -16.33
N HIS A 14 14.93 -9.38 -16.44
CA HIS A 14 15.01 -9.41 -15.48
C HIS A 14 15.07 -9.24 -14.88
N ILE A 15 14.93 -9.50 -15.17
CA ILE A 15 15.22 -9.23 -14.36
C ILE A 15 15.17 -9.03 -13.71
N THR A 16 14.99 -9.47 -13.59
CA THR A 16 14.91 -9.27 -12.63
C THR A 16 14.95 -8.44 -11.70
N THR A 17 15.10 -8.38 -11.54
CA THR A 17 15.16 -7.35 -10.54
C THR A 17 13.90 -6.56 -10.50
N CYS A 18 13.26 -6.59 -9.37
CA CYS A 18 12.10 -5.76 -9.17
C CYS A 18 12.55 -4.33 -9.02
N GLU A 19 12.50 -3.59 -10.10
CA GLU A 19 12.68 -2.15 -9.99
C GLU A 19 11.40 -1.55 -9.44
N MET A 20 11.52 -0.90 -8.32
CA MET A 20 10.42 -0.14 -7.75
C MET A 20 10.15 1.08 -8.60
N THR A 21 8.90 1.28 -8.96
CA THR A 21 8.47 2.46 -9.70
C THR A 21 7.78 3.41 -8.74
N ARG A 22 8.28 4.63 -8.65
CA ARG A 22 7.69 5.67 -7.79
C ARG A 22 6.62 6.40 -8.55
N ILE A 23 5.40 6.39 -8.03
CA ILE A 23 4.24 6.97 -8.70
C ILE A 23 3.56 7.95 -7.77
N LYS A 24 3.27 9.15 -8.29
CA LYS A 24 2.44 10.11 -7.56
C LYS A 24 1.02 9.58 -7.51
N VAL A 25 0.46 9.45 -6.31
CA VAL A 25 -0.86 8.83 -6.13
C VAL A 25 -1.90 9.78 -5.57
N ALA A 26 -1.47 10.84 -4.88
CA ALA A 26 -2.40 11.75 -4.22
C ALA A 26 -1.68 13.02 -3.80
N VAL A 27 -2.45 14.00 -3.32
CA VAL A 27 -1.91 15.13 -2.58
C VAL A 27 -2.38 15.03 -1.14
N LYS A 28 -1.68 15.69 -0.22
CA LYS A 28 -1.97 15.58 1.21
C LYS A 28 -3.41 15.92 1.55
N ASP A 29 -3.98 16.90 0.87
CA ASP A 29 -5.33 17.38 1.17
C ASP A 29 -6.41 16.35 0.84
N GLU A 30 -6.09 15.34 0.04
CA GLU A 30 -7.05 14.30 -0.32
C GLU A 30 -7.23 13.25 0.77
N ILE A 31 -6.27 13.15 1.70
CA ILE A 31 -6.31 12.12 2.74
C ILE A 31 -6.42 12.81 4.09
N ILE A 32 -7.61 12.82 4.64
CA ILE A 32 -7.89 13.47 5.91
C ILE A 32 -7.20 12.72 7.04
N ARG A 33 -6.69 13.44 8.03
CA ARG A 33 -6.06 12.85 9.21
C ARG A 33 -7.03 11.86 9.87
N GLY A 34 -6.53 10.68 10.17
CA GLY A 34 -7.32 9.61 10.76
C GLY A 34 -8.19 8.85 9.77
N LYS A 35 -7.94 9.03 8.48
CA LYS A 35 -8.71 8.39 7.41
C LYS A 35 -7.81 7.72 6.41
N GLY A 36 -8.41 6.82 5.61
CA GLY A 36 -7.73 6.17 4.50
C GLY A 36 -8.50 6.38 3.21
N LYS A 37 -7.82 6.12 2.11
CA LYS A 37 -8.41 6.18 0.78
C LYS A 37 -7.87 5.02 -0.04
N GLU A 38 -8.76 4.31 -0.73
CA GLU A 38 -8.32 3.24 -1.62
C GLU A 38 -8.00 3.81 -2.98
N LEU A 39 -6.86 3.40 -3.52
CA LEU A 39 -6.35 3.87 -4.81
C LEU A 39 -6.01 2.67 -5.68
N ASN A 40 -6.17 2.82 -6.99
CA ASN A 40 -5.67 1.84 -7.95
C ASN A 40 -4.38 2.39 -8.54
N VAL A 41 -3.29 1.69 -8.33
CA VAL A 41 -1.97 2.10 -8.79
C VAL A 41 -1.41 0.98 -9.64
N ASN A 42 -1.39 1.17 -10.96
CA ASN A 42 -0.92 0.16 -11.90
C ASN A 42 -1.59 -1.20 -11.71
N GLY A 43 -2.90 -1.18 -11.46
CA GLY A 43 -3.67 -2.41 -11.26
C GLY A 43 -3.63 -2.96 -9.84
N LEU A 44 -2.84 -2.36 -8.96
CA LEU A 44 -2.79 -2.76 -7.56
C LEU A 44 -3.79 -1.93 -6.75
N ARG A 45 -4.55 -2.61 -5.90
CA ARG A 45 -5.46 -1.92 -4.98
C ARG A 45 -4.69 -1.61 -3.71
N ILE A 46 -4.49 -0.33 -3.44
CA ILE A 46 -3.67 0.14 -2.34
C ILE A 46 -4.52 1.05 -1.46
N ALA A 47 -4.42 0.87 -0.15
CA ALA A 47 -5.04 1.77 0.82
C ALA A 47 -3.97 2.71 1.37
N LEU A 48 -4.21 4.00 1.24
CA LEU A 48 -3.30 5.04 1.72
C LEU A 48 -3.95 5.70 2.93
N PHE A 49 -3.24 5.71 4.05
CA PHE A 49 -3.75 6.21 5.33
C PHE A 49 -2.95 7.40 5.81
N ASN A 50 -3.66 8.33 6.46
CA ASN A 50 -3.06 9.46 7.14
C ASN A 50 -3.16 9.23 8.65
N ALA A 51 -2.07 8.76 9.25
CA ALA A 51 -1.98 8.49 10.69
C ALA A 51 -1.28 9.67 11.35
N ASN A 52 -2.06 10.64 11.78
CA ASN A 52 -1.56 11.83 12.49
C ASN A 52 -0.50 12.60 11.70
N GLY A 53 -0.69 12.72 10.39
CA GLY A 53 0.23 13.45 9.52
C GLY A 53 1.32 12.59 8.90
N LYS A 54 1.39 11.31 9.27
CA LYS A 54 2.27 10.34 8.60
C LYS A 54 1.44 9.48 7.67
N TYR A 55 1.97 9.20 6.49
CA TYR A 55 1.24 8.50 5.45
C TYR A 55 1.82 7.10 5.27
N TYR A 56 0.91 6.11 5.25
CA TYR A 56 1.29 4.70 5.08
C TYR A 56 0.43 4.08 4.00
N ALA A 57 1.03 3.21 3.20
CA ALA A 57 0.34 2.52 2.11
C ALA A 57 0.48 1.01 2.31
N VAL A 58 -0.67 0.32 2.27
CA VAL A 58 -0.72 -1.13 2.37
C VAL A 58 -1.65 -1.66 1.29
N GLU A 59 -1.60 -2.99 1.05
CA GLU A 59 -2.61 -3.59 0.19
C GLU A 59 -4.00 -3.30 0.76
N ALA A 60 -4.96 -3.05 -0.12
CA ALA A 60 -6.25 -2.50 0.28
C ALA A 60 -7.18 -3.54 0.91
N LEU A 61 -6.95 -4.83 0.65
CA LEU A 61 -7.91 -5.86 1.01
C LEU A 61 -7.51 -6.60 2.27
N CYS A 62 -8.48 -6.77 3.16
CA CYS A 62 -8.31 -7.57 4.35
C CYS A 62 -8.03 -9.02 3.97
N ARG A 63 -7.02 -9.63 4.60
CA ARG A 63 -6.65 -11.04 4.34
C ARG A 63 -7.75 -12.02 4.70
N HIS A 64 -8.70 -11.57 5.52
CA HIS A 64 -9.79 -12.43 5.97
C HIS A 64 -10.86 -12.62 4.90
N GLN A 65 -11.37 -11.53 4.32
CA GLN A 65 -12.50 -11.61 3.39
C GLN A 65 -12.46 -10.55 2.29
N ASP A 66 -11.30 -10.14 1.86
CA ASP A 66 -11.18 -9.18 0.75
C ASP A 66 -12.00 -7.89 0.92
N GLY A 67 -12.32 -7.53 2.15
CA GLY A 67 -12.99 -6.26 2.42
C GLY A 67 -11.99 -5.11 2.33
N SER A 68 -12.44 -3.97 1.83
CA SER A 68 -11.57 -2.80 1.74
C SER A 68 -11.24 -2.28 3.13
N LEU A 69 -9.95 -2.01 3.36
CA LEU A 69 -9.48 -1.49 4.64
C LEU A 69 -9.55 0.04 4.70
N ALA A 70 -9.65 0.70 3.55
CA ALA A 70 -9.60 2.16 3.50
C ALA A 70 -10.66 2.84 4.36
N PRO A 71 -11.93 2.39 4.36
CA PRO A 71 -12.94 3.00 5.22
C PRO A 71 -12.88 2.54 6.67
N GLY A 72 -11.91 1.71 7.03
CA GLY A 72 -11.80 1.18 8.38
C GLY A 72 -11.51 2.26 9.41
N LYS A 73 -11.94 1.99 10.64
CA LYS A 73 -11.70 2.90 11.75
C LYS A 73 -10.21 2.85 12.13
N MET A 74 -9.60 4.01 12.29
CA MET A 74 -8.20 4.11 12.66
C MET A 74 -8.03 4.54 14.11
N ASP A 75 -7.00 3.96 14.74
CA ASP A 75 -6.52 4.40 16.07
C ASP A 75 -5.00 4.43 15.98
N GLY A 76 -4.44 5.62 15.82
CA GLY A 76 -3.00 5.76 15.59
C GLY A 76 -2.59 5.07 14.31
N GLU A 77 -1.72 4.06 14.41
CA GLU A 77 -1.24 3.28 13.26
C GLU A 77 -2.02 1.99 13.06
N ILE A 78 -3.15 1.84 13.76
CA ILE A 78 -3.95 0.62 13.69
C ILE A 78 -5.22 0.90 12.91
N VAL A 79 -5.55 0.03 11.96
CA VAL A 79 -6.82 0.11 11.24
C VAL A 79 -7.65 -1.13 11.53
N GLU A 80 -8.95 -0.92 11.72
CA GLU A 80 -9.90 -2.00 11.95
C GLU A 80 -10.62 -2.31 10.64
N CYS A 81 -10.58 -3.58 10.24
CA CYS A 81 -11.34 -4.02 9.06
C CYS A 81 -12.82 -3.84 9.33
N PRO A 82 -13.56 -3.14 8.46
CA PRO A 82 -14.98 -2.85 8.73
C PRO A 82 -15.88 -4.08 8.72
N LEU A 83 -15.43 -5.20 8.16
CA LEU A 83 -16.27 -6.40 8.08
C LEU A 83 -16.28 -7.21 9.37
N HIS A 84 -15.10 -7.57 9.89
CA HIS A 84 -15.00 -8.49 11.03
C HIS A 84 -14.08 -8.00 12.13
N SER A 85 -13.77 -6.74 12.13
CA SER A 85 -12.98 -6.09 13.19
C SER A 85 -11.58 -6.68 13.36
N TRP A 86 -10.99 -7.20 12.28
CA TRP A 86 -9.57 -7.56 12.30
C TRP A 86 -8.74 -6.29 12.32
N HIS A 87 -7.70 -6.28 13.15
CA HIS A 87 -6.86 -5.08 13.33
C HIS A 87 -5.50 -5.29 12.73
N TYR A 88 -5.06 -4.31 11.94
CA TYR A 88 -3.74 -4.33 11.30
C TYR A 88 -2.95 -3.10 11.70
N ASN A 89 -1.64 -3.29 11.89
CA ASN A 89 -0.73 -2.16 11.99
C ASN A 89 -0.38 -1.72 10.57
N ILE A 90 -0.74 -0.50 10.19
CA ILE A 90 -0.55 -0.05 8.81
C ILE A 90 0.91 0.30 8.50
N ARG A 91 1.73 0.47 9.51
CA ARG A 91 3.16 0.72 9.31
C ARG A 91 3.90 -0.58 8.96
N THR A 92 3.56 -1.67 9.63
CA THR A 92 4.25 -2.96 9.43
C THR A 92 3.47 -3.95 8.58
N GLY A 93 2.16 -3.77 8.45
CA GLY A 93 1.26 -4.70 7.79
C GLY A 93 0.76 -5.82 8.68
N GLU A 94 1.27 -5.95 9.90
CA GLU A 94 0.95 -7.08 10.76
C GLU A 94 -0.51 -7.10 11.21
N LEU A 95 -1.12 -8.29 11.12
CA LEU A 95 -2.39 -8.55 11.79
C LEU A 95 -2.13 -8.66 13.29
N LEU A 96 -2.90 -7.94 14.10
CA LEU A 96 -2.65 -7.85 15.53
C LEU A 96 -3.50 -8.81 16.37
N ASP A 97 -4.50 -9.46 15.77
CA ASP A 97 -5.40 -10.36 16.48
C ASP A 97 -5.69 -11.60 15.64
N TYR A 98 -6.33 -12.59 16.27
CA TYR A 98 -6.82 -13.84 15.69
C TYR A 98 -5.77 -14.84 15.21
N LEU A 99 -4.85 -14.43 14.31
CA LEU A 99 -3.88 -15.33 13.69
C LEU A 99 -2.49 -14.73 13.74
N GLU A 100 -1.49 -15.57 13.97
CA GLU A 100 -0.10 -15.13 13.91
C GLU A 100 0.44 -15.27 12.49
N GLY A 101 1.38 -14.42 12.13
CA GLY A 101 2.08 -14.52 10.87
C GLY A 101 1.35 -13.96 9.66
N VAL A 102 0.15 -13.42 9.84
CA VAL A 102 -0.59 -12.79 8.75
C VAL A 102 -0.12 -11.36 8.61
N LYS A 103 0.18 -10.96 7.39
CA LYS A 103 0.76 -9.66 7.14
C LYS A 103 0.29 -9.11 5.80
N LEU A 104 -0.10 -7.85 5.78
CA LEU A 104 -0.41 -7.13 4.54
C LEU A 104 0.88 -6.72 3.86
N VAL A 105 0.85 -6.67 2.54
CA VAL A 105 1.94 -6.05 1.78
C VAL A 105 1.95 -4.57 2.09
N THR A 106 3.12 -4.02 2.39
CA THR A 106 3.30 -2.59 2.62
C THR A 106 4.08 -1.98 1.47
N TYR A 107 3.82 -0.70 1.21
CA TYR A 107 4.49 0.04 0.15
C TYR A 107 5.14 1.27 0.74
N ALA A 108 6.36 1.57 0.30
CA ALA A 108 7.05 2.76 0.76
C ALA A 108 6.35 4.03 0.27
N VAL A 109 6.24 5.02 1.13
CA VAL A 109 5.60 6.30 0.83
C VAL A 109 6.66 7.39 0.92
N ASP A 110 6.69 8.27 -0.06
CA ASP A 110 7.55 9.44 -0.05
C ASP A 110 6.71 10.70 -0.23
N ILE A 111 7.06 11.74 0.49
CA ILE A 111 6.35 13.01 0.44
C ILE A 111 7.27 14.07 -0.11
N LYS A 112 6.81 14.78 -1.14
CA LYS A 112 7.54 15.93 -1.68
C LYS A 112 6.60 17.11 -1.72
N GLY A 113 6.83 18.06 -0.80
CA GLY A 113 5.91 19.19 -0.64
C GLY A 113 4.53 18.70 -0.26
N ASN A 114 3.58 18.88 -1.15
CA ASN A 114 2.20 18.46 -0.93
C ASN A 114 1.87 17.14 -1.63
N ASP A 115 2.81 16.60 -2.41
CA ASP A 115 2.58 15.42 -3.24
C ASP A 115 2.95 14.14 -2.51
N ILE A 116 2.14 13.11 -2.66
CA ILE A 116 2.36 11.80 -2.06
C ILE A 116 2.71 10.81 -3.16
N TYR A 117 3.82 10.12 -2.97
CA TYR A 117 4.33 9.10 -3.91
C TYR A 117 4.37 7.75 -3.22
N VAL A 118 4.11 6.70 -3.98
CA VAL A 118 4.20 5.32 -3.50
C VAL A 118 5.13 4.55 -4.43
N ASP A 119 5.97 3.72 -3.84
CA ASP A 119 6.86 2.83 -4.59
C ASP A 119 6.18 1.47 -4.75
N VAL A 120 5.93 1.09 -5.99
CA VAL A 120 5.26 -0.16 -6.31
C VAL A 120 6.07 -1.02 -7.27
#